data_ce0af23052c47bafba3c8b3c6fec7cce
#
_entry.id   ce0af23052c47bafba3c8b3c6fec7cce
#
_cell.length_a   1.000
_cell.length_b   1.000
_cell.length_c   1.000
_cell.angle_alpha   90.00
_cell.angle_beta   90.00
_cell.angle_gamma   90.00
#
_symmetry.space_group_name_H-M   'P 1'
#
loop_
_entity.id
_entity.type
_entity.pdbx_description
1 polymer ?
#
loop_
_entity_poly.entity_id
_entity_poly.type
_entity_poly.pdbx_seq_one_letter_code
_entity_poly.pdbx_strand_id
1 'polypeptide(L)'
;MQRAKPRILLCVVSGLWMMAAQAQSDKIAIDGSTGMTPLVEALAKAYRDQNPGTAIDIGKGLGTKARIQALSDGKIDIAMASHGLDIAGIKRQGMAVQEIGKVAVVFGVNASVTLGDLTENQICDIYSGKARNWKEVGGPDLAIVPLTRPESEVDTEVVRDKVGCLKNLKIPEHVKVMPKAPEMAKELAATPGAFGMTTTTVVEQSQGRVKALSIGGIAPTAQNVQNKQYVLTRDSFLVTKAAPPAAVTRFLDFIRSSGGEKVIMANGAVPTR
;
A
#
# COMPACT_ATOMS: atom_id res chain seq x y z
N MET A 1 93.10 -3.10 21.19
CA MET A 1 92.17 -3.91 20.41
C MET A 1 90.80 -3.87 21.08
N GLN A 2 89.92 -2.94 20.68
CA GLN A 2 88.58 -2.85 21.22
C GLN A 2 87.60 -3.28 20.11
N ARG A 3 86.82 -4.32 20.35
CA ARG A 3 85.79 -4.85 19.43
C ARG A 3 84.49 -4.07 19.62
N ALA A 4 84.06 -3.38 18.56
CA ALA A 4 82.75 -2.73 18.49
C ALA A 4 81.62 -3.78 18.31
N LYS A 5 80.58 -3.69 19.13
CA LYS A 5 79.40 -4.52 19.02
C LYS A 5 78.38 -3.79 18.07
N PRO A 6 77.72 -4.48 17.15
CA PRO A 6 76.69 -3.86 16.34
C PRO A 6 75.37 -3.68 17.12
N ARG A 7 74.81 -2.50 17.07
CA ARG A 7 73.48 -2.18 17.55
C ARG A 7 72.45 -2.58 16.50
N ILE A 8 71.61 -3.57 16.79
CA ILE A 8 70.49 -3.95 15.96
C ILE A 8 69.35 -2.95 16.26
N LEU A 9 68.99 -2.18 15.23
CA LEU A 9 67.85 -1.25 15.25
C LEU A 9 66.58 -2.05 14.93
N LEU A 10 65.70 -2.29 15.92
CA LEU A 10 64.42 -3.00 15.75
C LEU A 10 63.38 -1.98 15.27
N CYS A 11 63.11 -1.95 13.95
CA CYS A 11 61.98 -1.20 13.41
C CYS A 11 60.67 -1.92 13.72
N VAL A 12 59.93 -1.38 14.69
CA VAL A 12 58.54 -1.81 14.97
C VAL A 12 57.65 -1.17 13.92
N VAL A 13 57.27 -1.93 12.90
CA VAL A 13 56.25 -1.54 11.92
C VAL A 13 54.88 -1.77 12.59
N SER A 14 54.29 -0.69 13.12
CA SER A 14 52.92 -0.68 13.61
C SER A 14 51.96 -0.72 12.44
N GLY A 15 51.52 -1.92 12.05
CA GLY A 15 50.50 -2.10 11.07
C GLY A 15 49.14 -1.61 11.61
N LEU A 16 48.66 -0.44 11.16
CA LEU A 16 47.27 -0.04 11.35
C LEU A 16 46.40 -0.98 10.48
N TRP A 17 45.82 -1.95 11.14
CA TRP A 17 44.71 -2.69 10.55
C TRP A 17 43.46 -1.75 10.55
N MET A 18 43.21 -1.08 9.45
CA MET A 18 41.90 -0.51 9.18
C MET A 18 40.92 -1.68 9.02
N MET A 19 40.15 -1.98 10.07
CA MET A 19 38.95 -2.78 9.96
C MET A 19 37.97 -1.96 9.10
N ALA A 20 37.97 -2.26 7.81
CA ALA A 20 36.82 -1.89 6.97
C ALA A 20 35.61 -2.63 7.54
N ALA A 21 34.80 -1.93 8.33
CA ALA A 21 33.47 -2.41 8.69
C ALA A 21 32.74 -2.62 7.35
N GLN A 22 32.65 -3.86 6.91
CA GLN A 22 31.74 -4.22 5.83
C GLN A 22 30.35 -3.84 6.32
N ALA A 23 29.83 -2.74 5.80
CA ALA A 23 28.43 -2.38 5.97
C ALA A 23 27.63 -3.52 5.36
N GLN A 24 27.21 -4.46 6.21
CA GLN A 24 26.28 -5.50 5.84
C GLN A 24 25.04 -4.78 5.35
N SER A 25 24.70 -4.91 4.07
CA SER A 25 23.53 -4.25 3.51
C SER A 25 22.31 -4.76 4.27
N ASP A 26 21.64 -3.86 4.97
CA ASP A 26 20.39 -4.19 5.65
C ASP A 26 19.37 -4.60 4.59
N LYS A 27 18.89 -5.83 4.67
CA LYS A 27 17.86 -6.34 3.77
C LYS A 27 16.56 -6.50 4.53
N ILE A 28 15.46 -5.99 3.95
CA ILE A 28 14.11 -6.11 4.49
C ILE A 28 13.23 -6.74 3.41
N ALA A 29 12.62 -7.89 3.70
CA ALA A 29 11.68 -8.57 2.83
C ALA A 29 10.25 -8.27 3.29
N ILE A 30 9.43 -7.70 2.41
CA ILE A 30 8.04 -7.31 2.68
C ILE A 30 7.13 -8.00 1.67
N ASP A 31 6.03 -8.62 2.12
CA ASP A 31 4.98 -9.14 1.22
C ASP A 31 3.61 -9.13 1.91
N GLY A 32 2.54 -9.38 1.17
CA GLY A 32 1.20 -9.47 1.72
C GLY A 32 0.12 -8.85 0.86
N SER A 33 -0.70 -7.95 1.43
CA SER A 33 -1.82 -7.32 0.73
C SER A 33 -1.36 -6.45 -0.45
N THR A 34 -1.76 -6.80 -1.67
CA THR A 34 -1.41 -6.02 -2.88
C THR A 34 -2.01 -4.61 -2.87
N GLY A 35 -3.10 -4.40 -2.14
CA GLY A 35 -3.67 -3.06 -1.98
C GLY A 35 -2.79 -2.11 -1.19
N MET A 36 -1.87 -2.62 -0.36
CA MET A 36 -0.90 -1.80 0.38
C MET A 36 0.38 -1.52 -0.41
N THR A 37 0.64 -2.29 -1.47
CA THR A 37 1.88 -2.18 -2.25
C THR A 37 2.20 -0.73 -2.64
N PRO A 38 1.29 0.08 -3.21
CA PRO A 38 1.61 1.45 -3.62
C PRO A 38 2.09 2.34 -2.46
N LEU A 39 1.45 2.26 -1.30
CA LEU A 39 1.85 3.06 -0.13
C LEU A 39 3.20 2.58 0.45
N VAL A 40 3.38 1.26 0.56
CA VAL A 40 4.62 0.68 1.11
C VAL A 40 5.81 0.91 0.17
N GLU A 41 5.61 0.88 -1.15
CA GLU A 41 6.63 1.25 -2.14
C GLU A 41 7.08 2.71 -1.99
N ALA A 42 6.13 3.64 -1.79
CA ALA A 42 6.44 5.05 -1.55
C ALA A 42 7.24 5.24 -0.26
N LEU A 43 6.84 4.58 0.84
CA LEU A 43 7.56 4.60 2.12
C LEU A 43 8.96 3.97 1.98
N ALA A 44 9.08 2.83 1.31
CA ALA A 44 10.34 2.16 1.08
C ALA A 44 11.28 3.01 0.22
N LYS A 45 10.75 3.67 -0.82
CA LYS A 45 11.54 4.60 -1.63
C LYS A 45 12.07 5.75 -0.79
N ALA A 46 11.22 6.45 -0.05
CA ALA A 46 11.62 7.58 0.77
C ALA A 46 12.62 7.18 1.88
N TYR A 47 12.49 5.98 2.43
CA TYR A 47 13.46 5.46 3.38
C TYR A 47 14.82 5.16 2.73
N ARG A 48 14.84 4.51 1.57
CA ARG A 48 16.09 4.21 0.84
C ARG A 48 16.81 5.49 0.39
N ASP A 49 16.07 6.53 -0.01
CA ASP A 49 16.67 7.82 -0.38
C ASP A 49 17.48 8.43 0.78
N GLN A 50 17.11 8.14 2.04
CA GLN A 50 17.81 8.59 3.25
C GLN A 50 18.82 7.53 3.78
N ASN A 51 18.66 6.27 3.37
CA ASN A 51 19.46 5.12 3.84
C ASN A 51 19.93 4.26 2.65
N PRO A 52 20.86 4.75 1.82
CA PRO A 52 21.23 4.11 0.56
C PRO A 52 21.84 2.71 0.70
N GLY A 53 22.27 2.32 1.91
CA GLY A 53 22.75 0.96 2.20
C GLY A 53 21.65 -0.08 2.48
N THR A 54 20.37 0.33 2.49
CA THR A 54 19.25 -0.57 2.79
C THR A 54 18.60 -1.11 1.52
N ALA A 55 18.50 -2.43 1.40
CA ALA A 55 17.70 -3.10 0.38
C ALA A 55 16.32 -3.43 0.95
N ILE A 56 15.25 -3.01 0.27
CA ILE A 56 13.86 -3.36 0.63
C ILE A 56 13.23 -4.03 -0.59
N ASP A 57 12.92 -5.32 -0.44
CA ASP A 57 12.28 -6.14 -1.45
C ASP A 57 10.78 -6.26 -1.13
N ILE A 58 9.93 -5.86 -2.07
CA ILE A 58 8.47 -5.96 -1.93
C ILE A 58 7.98 -7.06 -2.87
N GLY A 59 7.30 -8.06 -2.31
CA GLY A 59 6.81 -9.23 -3.02
C GLY A 59 5.57 -8.94 -3.88
N LYS A 60 5.14 -9.97 -4.60
CA LYS A 60 4.03 -9.89 -5.60
C LYS A 60 2.64 -10.07 -5.01
N GLY A 61 2.54 -10.20 -3.70
CA GLY A 61 1.29 -10.37 -2.96
C GLY A 61 1.09 -11.78 -2.42
N LEU A 62 0.74 -11.85 -1.14
CA LEU A 62 0.38 -13.07 -0.41
C LEU A 62 -1.01 -12.93 0.20
N GLY A 63 -1.81 -13.99 0.09
CA GLY A 63 -3.10 -14.06 0.77
C GLY A 63 -2.98 -14.04 2.30
N THR A 64 -4.11 -13.81 2.99
CA THR A 64 -4.12 -13.52 4.44
C THR A 64 -3.40 -14.59 5.28
N LYS A 65 -3.67 -15.87 5.07
CA LYS A 65 -3.00 -16.95 5.80
C LYS A 65 -1.53 -17.10 5.39
N ALA A 66 -1.24 -17.02 4.08
CA ALA A 66 0.09 -17.23 3.55
C ALA A 66 1.10 -16.16 4.02
N ARG A 67 0.70 -14.88 4.13
CA ARG A 67 1.58 -13.81 4.62
C ARG A 67 1.98 -13.98 6.08
N ILE A 68 1.04 -14.40 6.94
CA ILE A 68 1.33 -14.66 8.36
C ILE A 68 2.24 -15.90 8.51
N GLN A 69 1.98 -16.95 7.74
CA GLN A 69 2.85 -18.13 7.71
C GLN A 69 4.27 -17.78 7.21
N ALA A 70 4.38 -16.99 6.13
CA ALA A 70 5.68 -16.57 5.59
C ALA A 70 6.48 -15.73 6.61
N LEU A 71 5.81 -14.87 7.38
CA LEU A 71 6.42 -14.10 8.47
C LEU A 71 6.87 -15.03 9.61
N SER A 72 6.05 -15.99 10.00
CA SER A 72 6.38 -16.99 11.02
C SER A 72 7.62 -17.79 10.62
N ASP A 73 7.66 -18.25 9.37
CA ASP A 73 8.76 -19.04 8.78
C ASP A 73 10.05 -18.20 8.56
N GLY A 74 10.00 -16.87 8.73
CA GLY A 74 11.13 -15.98 8.46
C GLY A 74 11.45 -15.81 6.96
N LYS A 75 10.49 -16.10 6.07
CA LYS A 75 10.61 -15.86 4.62
C LYS A 75 10.44 -14.40 4.25
N ILE A 76 9.72 -13.65 5.08
CA ILE A 76 9.56 -12.20 5.04
C ILE A 76 9.76 -11.62 6.43
N ASP A 77 10.13 -10.36 6.50
CA ASP A 77 10.35 -9.63 7.75
C ASP A 77 9.12 -8.81 8.16
N ILE A 78 8.36 -8.35 7.17
CA ILE A 78 7.14 -7.55 7.36
C ILE A 78 6.03 -8.13 6.50
N ALA A 79 4.88 -8.41 7.12
CA ALA A 79 3.66 -8.76 6.40
C ALA A 79 2.75 -7.53 6.26
N MET A 80 2.41 -7.15 5.02
CA MET A 80 1.40 -6.12 4.74
C MET A 80 0.01 -6.70 4.95
N ALA A 81 -0.81 -6.06 5.78
CA ALA A 81 -2.18 -6.47 6.05
C ALA A 81 -3.13 -5.27 6.02
N SER A 82 -4.37 -5.52 5.63
CA SER A 82 -5.44 -4.51 5.59
C SER A 82 -6.57 -4.88 6.55
N HIS A 83 -7.69 -4.17 6.45
CA HIS A 83 -8.92 -4.35 7.21
C HIS A 83 -9.29 -5.82 7.48
N GLY A 84 -10.02 -6.09 8.55
CA GLY A 84 -10.45 -7.45 8.93
C GLY A 84 -9.35 -8.35 9.56
N LEU A 85 -8.23 -7.76 10.00
CA LEU A 85 -7.13 -8.50 10.63
C LEU A 85 -7.49 -8.96 12.05
N ASP A 86 -7.34 -10.25 12.36
CA ASP A 86 -7.43 -10.75 13.75
C ASP A 86 -6.18 -10.33 14.54
N ILE A 87 -6.15 -9.07 14.96
CA ILE A 87 -5.02 -8.47 15.69
C ILE A 87 -4.73 -9.26 16.99
N ALA A 88 -5.78 -9.68 17.71
CA ALA A 88 -5.62 -10.41 18.96
C ALA A 88 -4.99 -11.79 18.72
N GLY A 89 -5.45 -12.51 17.69
CA GLY A 89 -4.89 -13.80 17.31
C GLY A 89 -3.46 -13.72 16.87
N ILE A 90 -3.10 -12.69 16.08
CA ILE A 90 -1.73 -12.44 15.62
C ILE A 90 -0.81 -12.12 16.81
N LYS A 91 -1.23 -11.28 17.74
CA LYS A 91 -0.46 -10.98 18.95
C LYS A 91 -0.23 -12.21 19.82
N ARG A 92 -1.23 -13.10 19.94
CA ARG A 92 -1.06 -14.39 20.67
C ARG A 92 -0.04 -15.31 20.03
N GLN A 93 0.23 -15.16 18.74
CA GLN A 93 1.29 -15.89 18.01
C GLN A 93 2.70 -15.27 18.16
N GLY A 94 2.88 -14.30 19.05
CA GLY A 94 4.16 -13.65 19.27
C GLY A 94 4.55 -12.65 18.16
N MET A 95 3.59 -12.06 17.51
CA MET A 95 3.80 -11.05 16.47
C MET A 95 3.32 -9.67 16.95
N ALA A 96 3.93 -8.62 16.41
CA ALA A 96 3.54 -7.23 16.62
C ALA A 96 2.71 -6.74 15.42
N VAL A 97 1.67 -5.97 15.68
CA VAL A 97 0.82 -5.34 14.67
C VAL A 97 0.91 -3.83 14.87
N GLN A 98 1.31 -3.13 13.81
CA GLN A 98 1.36 -1.67 13.76
C GLN A 98 0.39 -1.17 12.70
N GLU A 99 -0.59 -0.36 13.10
CA GLU A 99 -1.39 0.42 12.16
C GLU A 99 -0.55 1.62 11.71
N ILE A 100 -0.47 1.83 10.40
CA ILE A 100 0.30 2.94 9.81
C ILE A 100 -0.59 4.02 9.21
N GLY A 101 -1.87 3.75 9.03
CA GLY A 101 -2.83 4.72 8.54
C GLY A 101 -4.12 4.11 8.00
N LYS A 102 -5.00 4.99 7.54
CA LYS A 102 -6.24 4.66 6.84
C LYS A 102 -6.18 5.17 5.41
N VAL A 103 -6.69 4.36 4.49
CA VAL A 103 -6.77 4.70 3.06
C VAL A 103 -8.24 4.71 2.65
N ALA A 104 -8.67 5.73 1.91
CA ALA A 104 -10.01 5.71 1.33
C ALA A 104 -10.05 4.72 0.16
N VAL A 105 -11.05 3.85 0.17
CA VAL A 105 -11.45 3.06 -0.98
C VAL A 105 -12.39 3.94 -1.81
N VAL A 106 -12.08 4.12 -3.09
CA VAL A 106 -12.78 5.06 -3.96
C VAL A 106 -13.28 4.37 -5.22
N PHE A 107 -14.33 4.91 -5.81
CA PHE A 107 -14.64 4.62 -7.20
C PHE A 107 -13.75 5.52 -8.06
N GLY A 108 -12.76 4.89 -8.70
CA GLY A 108 -11.84 5.54 -9.62
C GLY A 108 -12.36 5.50 -11.05
N VAL A 109 -12.08 6.56 -11.78
CA VAL A 109 -12.40 6.66 -13.21
C VAL A 109 -11.18 7.06 -14.02
N ASN A 110 -11.15 6.63 -15.27
CA ASN A 110 -10.17 7.12 -16.25
C ASN A 110 -10.29 8.65 -16.42
N ALA A 111 -9.19 9.32 -16.72
CA ALA A 111 -9.15 10.78 -16.94
C ALA A 111 -10.12 11.27 -18.02
N SER A 112 -10.51 10.42 -19.00
CA SER A 112 -11.51 10.72 -20.03
C SER A 112 -12.90 10.99 -19.48
N VAL A 113 -13.23 10.54 -18.27
CA VAL A 113 -14.50 10.80 -17.59
C VAL A 113 -14.43 12.14 -16.88
N THR A 114 -15.26 13.10 -17.28
CA THR A 114 -15.27 14.46 -16.72
C THR A 114 -16.20 14.63 -15.51
N LEU A 115 -17.02 13.63 -15.21
CA LEU A 115 -17.88 13.59 -14.03
C LEU A 115 -17.05 13.53 -12.74
N GLY A 116 -17.49 14.23 -11.68
CA GLY A 116 -16.79 14.30 -10.39
C GLY A 116 -17.53 13.64 -9.23
N ASP A 117 -18.81 13.27 -9.40
CA ASP A 117 -19.67 12.72 -8.35
C ASP A 117 -20.63 11.68 -8.91
N LEU A 118 -20.94 10.67 -8.13
CA LEU A 118 -22.03 9.73 -8.38
C LEU A 118 -22.84 9.51 -7.10
N THR A 119 -24.14 9.38 -7.25
CA THR A 119 -24.98 8.85 -6.19
C THR A 119 -24.79 7.34 -6.04
N GLU A 120 -25.15 6.77 -4.90
CA GLU A 120 -25.14 5.33 -4.69
C GLU A 120 -25.98 4.59 -5.74
N ASN A 121 -27.17 5.13 -6.09
CA ASN A 121 -28.03 4.55 -7.11
C ASN A 121 -27.36 4.50 -8.50
N GLN A 122 -26.63 5.54 -8.89
CA GLN A 122 -25.91 5.56 -10.16
C GLN A 122 -24.76 4.53 -10.18
N ILE A 123 -24.04 4.37 -9.05
CA ILE A 123 -23.05 3.29 -8.90
C ILE A 123 -23.71 1.92 -9.10
N CYS A 124 -24.88 1.73 -8.50
CA CYS A 124 -25.67 0.50 -8.64
C CYS A 124 -26.11 0.24 -10.08
N ASP A 125 -26.56 1.28 -10.77
CA ASP A 125 -27.01 1.19 -12.18
C ASP A 125 -25.85 0.86 -13.12
N ILE A 126 -24.64 1.35 -12.84
CA ILE A 126 -23.43 0.97 -13.58
C ILE A 126 -23.11 -0.51 -13.37
N TYR A 127 -22.99 -0.97 -12.12
CA TYR A 127 -22.61 -2.36 -11.85
C TYR A 127 -23.68 -3.37 -12.24
N SER A 128 -24.96 -3.00 -12.20
CA SER A 128 -26.06 -3.86 -12.69
C SER A 128 -26.19 -3.87 -14.22
N GLY A 129 -25.50 -2.96 -14.93
CA GLY A 129 -25.58 -2.82 -16.39
C GLY A 129 -26.81 -2.07 -16.89
N LYS A 130 -27.54 -1.39 -16.02
CA LYS A 130 -28.62 -0.46 -16.40
C LYS A 130 -28.06 0.78 -17.08
N ALA A 131 -26.98 1.37 -16.52
CA ALA A 131 -26.23 2.43 -17.15
C ALA A 131 -24.99 1.86 -17.85
N ARG A 132 -24.87 2.07 -19.15
CA ARG A 132 -23.78 1.58 -20.01
C ARG A 132 -23.01 2.69 -20.71
N ASN A 133 -23.50 3.91 -20.62
CA ASN A 133 -22.86 5.10 -21.14
C ASN A 133 -22.83 6.17 -20.06
N TRP A 134 -21.71 6.87 -19.92
CA TRP A 134 -21.54 7.90 -18.90
C TRP A 134 -22.58 9.02 -18.99
N LYS A 135 -23.12 9.32 -20.19
CA LYS A 135 -24.20 10.31 -20.35
C LYS A 135 -25.49 9.94 -19.60
N GLU A 136 -25.74 8.66 -19.34
CA GLU A 136 -26.92 8.19 -18.61
C GLU A 136 -26.85 8.53 -17.11
N VAL A 137 -25.64 8.86 -16.63
CA VAL A 137 -25.39 9.29 -15.25
C VAL A 137 -24.87 10.73 -15.15
N GLY A 138 -24.99 11.51 -16.24
CA GLY A 138 -24.62 12.94 -16.26
C GLY A 138 -23.18 13.23 -16.70
N GLY A 139 -22.48 12.24 -17.23
CA GLY A 139 -21.12 12.36 -17.76
C GLY A 139 -21.06 12.56 -19.28
N PRO A 140 -19.88 12.38 -19.89
CA PRO A 140 -19.67 12.50 -21.34
C PRO A 140 -20.36 11.37 -22.12
N ASP A 141 -20.57 11.57 -23.43
CA ASP A 141 -21.03 10.48 -24.32
C ASP A 141 -19.85 9.49 -24.57
N LEU A 142 -19.69 8.57 -23.63
CA LEU A 142 -18.61 7.60 -23.59
C LEU A 142 -19.12 6.30 -22.96
N ALA A 143 -18.78 5.15 -23.54
CA ALA A 143 -19.15 3.86 -22.97
C ALA A 143 -18.51 3.66 -21.58
N ILE A 144 -19.27 3.12 -20.63
CA ILE A 144 -18.75 2.73 -19.32
C ILE A 144 -18.07 1.37 -19.44
N VAL A 145 -16.85 1.26 -18.91
CA VAL A 145 -16.11 -0.01 -18.77
C VAL A 145 -16.01 -0.34 -17.28
N PRO A 146 -16.97 -1.09 -16.71
CA PRO A 146 -17.00 -1.37 -15.29
C PRO A 146 -15.98 -2.45 -14.92
N LEU A 147 -15.21 -2.17 -13.88
CA LEU A 147 -14.18 -3.04 -13.32
C LEU A 147 -14.48 -3.35 -11.87
N THR A 148 -14.14 -4.55 -11.41
CA THR A 148 -14.25 -4.93 -10.01
C THR A 148 -13.02 -5.72 -9.56
N ARG A 149 -12.95 -5.99 -8.26
CA ARG A 149 -11.96 -6.86 -7.64
C ARG A 149 -12.62 -8.18 -7.23
N PRO A 150 -11.83 -9.27 -7.02
CA PRO A 150 -12.38 -10.49 -6.44
C PRO A 150 -13.10 -10.24 -5.12
N GLU A 151 -14.08 -11.07 -4.78
CA GLU A 151 -14.85 -10.95 -3.53
C GLU A 151 -13.99 -11.10 -2.26
N SER A 152 -12.88 -11.82 -2.35
CA SER A 152 -11.92 -11.99 -1.26
C SER A 152 -11.01 -10.77 -1.01
N GLU A 153 -11.12 -9.74 -1.82
CA GLU A 153 -10.29 -8.54 -1.69
C GLU A 153 -10.96 -7.51 -0.78
N VAL A 154 -10.13 -6.89 0.07
CA VAL A 154 -10.58 -5.93 1.08
C VAL A 154 -11.35 -4.75 0.48
N ASP A 155 -10.92 -4.24 -0.68
CA ASP A 155 -11.61 -3.12 -1.34
C ASP A 155 -13.05 -3.51 -1.72
N THR A 156 -13.28 -4.75 -2.16
CA THR A 156 -14.61 -5.29 -2.46
C THR A 156 -15.42 -5.47 -1.19
N GLU A 157 -14.82 -5.99 -0.12
CA GLU A 157 -15.47 -6.16 1.18
C GLU A 157 -15.97 -4.81 1.71
N VAL A 158 -15.10 -3.78 1.74
CA VAL A 158 -15.45 -2.43 2.19
C VAL A 158 -16.61 -1.83 1.37
N VAL A 159 -16.53 -1.94 0.03
CA VAL A 159 -17.58 -1.39 -0.84
C VAL A 159 -18.90 -2.12 -0.65
N ARG A 160 -18.88 -3.46 -0.56
CA ARG A 160 -20.10 -4.25 -0.35
C ARG A 160 -20.75 -4.04 1.01
N ASP A 161 -19.95 -3.80 2.05
CA ASP A 161 -20.48 -3.52 3.39
C ASP A 161 -21.19 -2.16 3.47
N LYS A 162 -20.73 -1.17 2.71
CA LYS A 162 -21.18 0.23 2.80
C LYS A 162 -22.10 0.68 1.68
N VAL A 163 -22.03 0.07 0.49
CA VAL A 163 -22.89 0.39 -0.65
C VAL A 163 -23.98 -0.68 -0.76
N GLY A 164 -25.17 -0.34 -0.28
CA GLY A 164 -26.22 -1.32 0.03
C GLY A 164 -26.62 -2.22 -1.13
N CYS A 165 -26.71 -1.68 -2.35
CA CYS A 165 -27.07 -2.48 -3.53
C CYS A 165 -25.97 -3.47 -3.96
N LEU A 166 -24.70 -3.21 -3.63
CA LEU A 166 -23.58 -4.08 -3.97
C LEU A 166 -23.42 -5.24 -2.99
N LYS A 167 -24.07 -5.19 -1.82
CA LYS A 167 -23.95 -6.19 -0.78
C LYS A 167 -24.22 -7.61 -1.26
N ASN A 168 -25.26 -7.79 -2.06
CA ASN A 168 -25.70 -9.08 -2.59
C ASN A 168 -25.61 -9.17 -4.12
N LEU A 169 -25.00 -8.19 -4.77
CA LEU A 169 -24.89 -8.17 -6.22
C LEU A 169 -23.96 -9.30 -6.69
N LYS A 170 -24.52 -10.23 -7.47
CA LYS A 170 -23.69 -11.13 -8.27
C LYS A 170 -23.06 -10.30 -9.38
N ILE A 171 -21.74 -10.36 -9.48
CA ILE A 171 -21.00 -9.59 -10.49
C ILE A 171 -21.43 -10.09 -11.89
N PRO A 172 -22.07 -9.24 -12.71
CA PRO A 172 -22.47 -9.63 -14.06
C PRO A 172 -21.25 -9.83 -14.97
N GLU A 173 -21.44 -10.61 -16.04
CA GLU A 173 -20.37 -10.93 -17.00
C GLU A 173 -19.73 -9.73 -17.69
N HIS A 174 -20.48 -8.62 -17.84
CA HIS A 174 -19.95 -7.39 -18.43
C HIS A 174 -18.98 -6.63 -17.53
N VAL A 175 -18.89 -6.97 -16.25
CA VAL A 175 -17.96 -6.37 -15.29
C VAL A 175 -16.66 -7.15 -15.27
N LYS A 176 -15.57 -6.53 -15.69
CA LYS A 176 -14.26 -7.18 -15.74
C LYS A 176 -13.65 -7.27 -14.34
N VAL A 177 -13.26 -8.49 -13.93
CA VAL A 177 -12.60 -8.73 -12.64
C VAL A 177 -11.10 -8.53 -12.77
N MET A 178 -10.56 -7.63 -11.95
CA MET A 178 -9.12 -7.34 -11.87
C MET A 178 -8.53 -8.04 -10.64
N PRO A 179 -7.70 -9.08 -10.80
CA PRO A 179 -7.28 -9.94 -9.68
C PRO A 179 -6.40 -9.22 -8.66
N LYS A 180 -5.59 -8.23 -9.07
CA LYS A 180 -4.68 -7.51 -8.18
C LYS A 180 -4.82 -5.99 -8.30
N ALA A 181 -4.51 -5.26 -7.21
CA ALA A 181 -4.59 -3.79 -7.18
C ALA A 181 -3.72 -3.09 -8.26
N PRO A 182 -2.48 -3.52 -8.54
CA PRO A 182 -1.71 -2.93 -9.64
C PRO A 182 -2.34 -3.11 -11.02
N GLU A 183 -3.03 -4.24 -11.24
CA GLU A 183 -3.74 -4.50 -12.50
C GLU A 183 -4.97 -3.59 -12.64
N MET A 184 -5.73 -3.39 -11.55
CA MET A 184 -6.82 -2.42 -11.49
C MET A 184 -6.32 -1.01 -11.80
N ALA A 185 -5.24 -0.58 -11.15
CA ALA A 185 -4.64 0.74 -11.37
C ALA A 185 -4.24 0.95 -12.83
N LYS A 186 -3.59 -0.06 -13.43
CA LYS A 186 -3.17 -0.04 -14.85
C LYS A 186 -4.37 0.06 -15.79
N GLU A 187 -5.40 -0.76 -15.56
CA GLU A 187 -6.60 -0.77 -16.42
C GLU A 187 -7.37 0.54 -16.33
N LEU A 188 -7.59 1.07 -15.11
CA LEU A 188 -8.22 2.39 -14.90
C LEU A 188 -7.46 3.51 -15.65
N ALA A 189 -6.13 3.49 -15.59
CA ALA A 189 -5.31 4.52 -16.22
C ALA A 189 -5.27 4.41 -17.76
N ALA A 190 -5.43 3.20 -18.31
CA ALA A 190 -5.24 2.94 -19.73
C ALA A 190 -6.54 2.94 -20.54
N THR A 191 -7.68 2.64 -19.93
CA THR A 191 -8.94 2.38 -20.64
C THR A 191 -9.88 3.57 -20.55
N PRO A 192 -10.16 4.30 -21.66
CA PRO A 192 -11.17 5.34 -21.67
C PRO A 192 -12.53 4.83 -21.18
N GLY A 193 -13.21 5.62 -20.34
CA GLY A 193 -14.49 5.24 -19.75
C GLY A 193 -14.43 4.21 -18.63
N ALA A 194 -13.24 3.74 -18.23
CA ALA A 194 -13.09 2.79 -17.13
C ALA A 194 -13.60 3.36 -15.80
N PHE A 195 -14.25 2.49 -15.04
CA PHE A 195 -14.82 2.75 -13.72
C PHE A 195 -14.57 1.55 -12.82
N GLY A 196 -14.06 1.75 -11.61
CA GLY A 196 -13.83 0.61 -10.70
C GLY A 196 -13.33 1.03 -9.33
N MET A 197 -13.40 0.11 -8.37
CA MET A 197 -12.91 0.35 -7.01
C MET A 197 -11.39 0.34 -6.95
N THR A 198 -10.82 1.36 -6.32
CA THR A 198 -9.38 1.52 -6.11
C THR A 198 -9.14 2.29 -4.81
N THR A 199 -8.00 2.94 -4.64
CA THR A 199 -7.68 3.73 -3.44
C THR A 199 -7.19 5.12 -3.79
N THR A 200 -7.31 6.05 -2.84
CA THR A 200 -6.72 7.40 -2.96
C THR A 200 -5.23 7.34 -3.26
N THR A 201 -4.49 6.35 -2.73
CA THR A 201 -3.07 6.16 -3.04
C THR A 201 -2.83 5.93 -4.54
N VAL A 202 -3.63 5.09 -5.18
CA VAL A 202 -3.54 4.84 -6.62
C VAL A 202 -3.87 6.10 -7.41
N VAL A 203 -4.88 6.85 -6.96
CA VAL A 203 -5.28 8.12 -7.61
C VAL A 203 -4.13 9.11 -7.57
N GLU A 204 -3.53 9.37 -6.41
CA GLU A 204 -2.39 10.29 -6.26
C GLU A 204 -1.19 9.87 -7.12
N GLN A 205 -0.85 8.59 -7.12
CA GLN A 205 0.28 8.06 -7.90
C GLN A 205 0.01 8.00 -9.41
N SER A 206 -1.24 8.11 -9.84
CA SER A 206 -1.63 8.03 -11.25
C SER A 206 -1.21 9.25 -12.08
N GLN A 207 -0.78 10.34 -11.44
CA GLN A 207 -0.44 11.60 -12.11
C GLN A 207 -1.59 12.13 -12.97
N GLY A 208 -2.82 12.08 -12.43
CA GLY A 208 -4.03 12.57 -13.09
C GLY A 208 -4.65 11.62 -14.13
N ARG A 209 -4.09 10.43 -14.35
CA ARG A 209 -4.68 9.43 -15.27
C ARG A 209 -5.92 8.74 -14.69
N VAL A 210 -6.01 8.67 -13.38
CA VAL A 210 -7.17 8.17 -12.63
C VAL A 210 -7.66 9.27 -11.71
N LYS A 211 -8.96 9.47 -11.65
CA LYS A 211 -9.63 10.42 -10.75
C LYS A 211 -10.52 9.66 -9.78
N ALA A 212 -10.63 10.13 -8.54
CA ALA A 212 -11.60 9.63 -7.59
C ALA A 212 -12.92 10.38 -7.75
N LEU A 213 -14.03 9.65 -7.71
CA LEU A 213 -15.36 10.25 -7.64
C LEU A 213 -15.76 10.51 -6.18
N SER A 214 -16.46 11.60 -5.97
CA SER A 214 -17.28 11.78 -4.76
C SER A 214 -18.47 10.82 -4.77
N ILE A 215 -19.06 10.56 -3.63
CA ILE A 215 -20.27 9.74 -3.49
C ILE A 215 -21.32 10.58 -2.79
N GLY A 216 -22.37 10.96 -3.51
CA GLY A 216 -23.44 11.80 -2.97
C GLY A 216 -22.92 13.13 -2.42
N GLY A 217 -21.98 13.76 -3.10
CA GLY A 217 -21.33 15.01 -2.73
C GLY A 217 -20.20 14.88 -1.69
N ILE A 218 -19.91 13.67 -1.17
CA ILE A 218 -18.84 13.47 -0.19
C ILE A 218 -17.57 13.02 -0.88
N ALA A 219 -16.58 13.92 -0.98
CA ALA A 219 -15.29 13.63 -1.58
C ALA A 219 -14.38 12.79 -0.65
N PRO A 220 -13.53 11.89 -1.18
CA PRO A 220 -12.62 11.05 -0.40
C PRO A 220 -11.37 11.81 0.07
N THR A 221 -11.56 12.97 0.70
CA THR A 221 -10.47 13.79 1.24
C THR A 221 -10.00 13.24 2.59
N ALA A 222 -8.73 13.54 2.94
CA ALA A 222 -8.19 13.18 4.26
C ALA A 222 -9.08 13.71 5.40
N GLN A 223 -9.60 14.94 5.26
CA GLN A 223 -10.52 15.55 6.24
C GLN A 223 -11.80 14.74 6.39
N ASN A 224 -12.45 14.35 5.28
CA ASN A 224 -13.70 13.57 5.33
C ASN A 224 -13.47 12.16 5.86
N VAL A 225 -12.30 11.57 5.63
CA VAL A 225 -11.89 10.30 6.23
C VAL A 225 -11.71 10.44 7.75
N GLN A 226 -10.98 11.48 8.20
CA GLN A 226 -10.76 11.76 9.63
C GLN A 226 -12.08 12.03 10.37
N ASN A 227 -12.97 12.80 9.77
CA ASN A 227 -14.27 13.15 10.34
C ASN A 227 -15.32 12.03 10.18
N LYS A 228 -14.94 10.89 9.59
CA LYS A 228 -15.84 9.74 9.31
C LYS A 228 -17.04 10.08 8.42
N GLN A 229 -16.94 11.15 7.64
CA GLN A 229 -17.94 11.51 6.63
C GLN A 229 -17.80 10.61 5.40
N TYR A 230 -16.56 10.35 4.96
CA TYR A 230 -16.27 9.37 3.93
C TYR A 230 -16.07 7.99 4.57
N VAL A 231 -17.03 7.07 4.34
CA VAL A 231 -17.11 5.81 5.09
C VAL A 231 -16.41 4.62 4.43
N LEU A 232 -16.08 4.72 3.12
CA LEU A 232 -15.35 3.67 2.42
C LEU A 232 -13.87 3.77 2.75
N THR A 233 -13.47 3.21 3.87
CA THR A 233 -12.08 3.25 4.34
C THR A 233 -11.59 1.87 4.74
N ARG A 234 -10.30 1.65 4.64
CA ARG A 234 -9.62 0.47 5.18
C ARG A 234 -8.39 0.86 5.97
N ASP A 235 -8.13 0.09 7.01
CA ASP A 235 -6.92 0.22 7.80
C ASP A 235 -5.72 -0.39 7.03
N SER A 236 -4.53 0.10 7.35
CA SER A 236 -3.27 -0.36 6.79
C SER A 236 -2.36 -0.80 7.93
N PHE A 237 -2.02 -2.08 7.97
CA PHE A 237 -1.21 -2.68 9.03
C PHE A 237 0.10 -3.25 8.49
N LEU A 238 1.15 -3.09 9.27
CA LEU A 238 2.39 -3.85 9.13
C LEU A 238 2.48 -4.82 10.31
N VAL A 239 2.72 -6.10 10.00
CA VAL A 239 2.89 -7.15 10.99
C VAL A 239 4.33 -7.61 10.95
N THR A 240 4.96 -7.75 12.13
CA THR A 240 6.34 -8.24 12.30
C THR A 240 6.41 -9.29 13.40
N LYS A 241 7.53 -9.96 13.57
CA LYS A 241 7.82 -10.66 14.82
C LYS A 241 7.88 -9.65 15.97
N ALA A 242 7.62 -10.08 17.20
CA ALA A 242 7.65 -9.20 18.38
C ALA A 242 9.03 -8.53 18.60
N ALA A 243 10.10 -9.23 18.24
CA ALA A 243 11.48 -8.72 18.24
C ALA A 243 12.03 -8.80 16.80
N PRO A 244 11.73 -7.82 15.93
CA PRO A 244 12.22 -7.84 14.56
C PRO A 244 13.70 -7.43 14.48
N PRO A 245 14.40 -7.74 13.37
CA PRO A 245 15.75 -7.26 13.13
C PRO A 245 15.88 -5.73 13.23
N ALA A 246 17.07 -5.24 13.59
CA ALA A 246 17.32 -3.81 13.76
C ALA A 246 16.99 -2.98 12.49
N ALA A 247 17.25 -3.52 11.31
CA ALA A 247 16.88 -2.87 10.03
C ALA A 247 15.38 -2.64 9.91
N VAL A 248 14.59 -3.66 10.27
CA VAL A 248 13.11 -3.56 10.28
C VAL A 248 12.65 -2.51 11.29
N THR A 249 13.22 -2.54 12.50
CA THR A 249 12.90 -1.54 13.54
C THR A 249 13.13 -0.13 13.05
N ARG A 250 14.31 0.16 12.45
CA ARG A 250 14.61 1.49 11.88
C ARG A 250 13.63 1.91 10.78
N PHE A 251 13.22 0.98 9.92
CA PHE A 251 12.22 1.27 8.89
C PHE A 251 10.84 1.58 9.50
N LEU A 252 10.42 0.83 10.51
CA LEU A 252 9.16 1.12 11.23
C LEU A 252 9.22 2.46 11.99
N ASP A 253 10.38 2.81 12.57
CA ASP A 253 10.59 4.12 13.22
C ASP A 253 10.50 5.26 12.22
N PHE A 254 11.09 5.10 11.03
CA PHE A 254 10.92 6.06 9.93
C PHE A 254 9.44 6.24 9.56
N ILE A 255 8.68 5.15 9.41
CA ILE A 255 7.26 5.23 9.07
C ILE A 255 6.47 6.06 10.10
N ARG A 256 6.81 5.93 11.39
CA ARG A 256 6.20 6.69 12.51
C ARG A 256 6.73 8.11 12.66
N SER A 257 7.82 8.44 12.01
CA SER A 257 8.38 9.79 12.06
C SER A 257 7.55 10.79 11.27
N SER A 258 7.77 12.08 11.52
CA SER A 258 7.16 13.15 10.70
C SER A 258 7.51 13.04 9.20
N GLY A 259 8.65 12.43 8.86
CA GLY A 259 9.03 12.12 7.48
C GLY A 259 8.12 11.06 6.87
N GLY A 260 7.90 9.96 7.58
CA GLY A 260 6.99 8.90 7.14
C GLY A 260 5.53 9.36 7.05
N GLU A 261 5.06 10.12 8.05
CA GLU A 261 3.71 10.72 8.02
C GLU A 261 3.48 11.59 6.78
N LYS A 262 4.47 12.42 6.40
CA LYS A 262 4.41 13.23 5.18
C LYS A 262 4.29 12.37 3.92
N VAL A 263 5.04 11.26 3.86
CA VAL A 263 4.92 10.31 2.73
C VAL A 263 3.53 9.68 2.69
N ILE A 264 2.99 9.26 3.84
CA ILE A 264 1.64 8.68 3.93
C ILE A 264 0.60 9.69 3.41
N MET A 265 0.64 10.93 3.88
CA MET A 265 -0.28 12.00 3.45
C MET A 265 -0.14 12.34 1.97
N ALA A 266 1.09 12.46 1.47
CA ALA A 266 1.36 12.74 0.05
C ALA A 266 0.89 11.62 -0.89
N ASN A 267 0.65 10.42 -0.35
CA ASN A 267 0.08 9.28 -1.08
C ASN A 267 -1.42 9.06 -0.76
N GLY A 268 -2.14 10.10 -0.35
CA GLY A 268 -3.59 10.06 -0.19
C GLY A 268 -4.08 9.17 0.96
N ALA A 269 -3.21 8.86 1.93
CA ALA A 269 -3.57 8.12 3.14
C ALA A 269 -3.57 9.05 4.37
N VAL A 270 -4.27 8.64 5.41
CA VAL A 270 -4.36 9.37 6.69
C VAL A 270 -3.52 8.59 7.70
N PRO A 271 -2.40 9.15 8.22
CA PRO A 271 -1.55 8.45 9.18
C PRO A 271 -2.31 8.23 10.50
N THR A 272 -2.01 7.12 11.16
CA THR A 272 -2.48 6.84 12.53
C THR A 272 -1.49 7.47 13.52
N ARG A 273 -2.00 8.25 14.48
CA ARG A 273 -1.21 8.88 15.56
C ARG A 273 -1.09 7.95 16.74
#